data_c8243fa9b70e26b8b2b91710b295d8c4
#
_entry.id   c8243fa9b70e26b8b2b91710b295d8c4
#
_cell.length_a   1.000
_cell.length_b   1.000
_cell.length_c   1.000
_cell.angle_alpha   90.00
_cell.angle_beta   90.00
_cell.angle_gamma   90.00
#
_symmetry.space_group_name_H-M   'P 1'
#
loop_
_entity.id
_entity.type
_entity.pdbx_description
1 polymer ?
#
loop_
_entity_poly.entity_id
_entity_poly.type
_entity_poly.pdbx_seq_one_letter_code
_entity_poly.pdbx_strand_id
1 'polypeptide(L)'
;TYTTLFRSVPALNQLMLPFLSLVTESELLRNPTVKAEQDASGHALTGLLLTYPVHQACDILFCKGNIVPVGKDQLPHIEQTRQIARRFNERYGHVFPEPEGLLTDAVLIPGLDGRKMSKSYGNAISLAATAEETAKLIKKSQTDSERFITFDPDNRPGVSALITTASLCTGRGEQEIAEEIGNGGSGQLKKYVTESVNDFLAPIRERRVELMGDMDYVKDVLREGNRRANEIANQTLEEVREAMGMVY
;
A
#
# COMPACT_ATOMS: atom_id res chain seq x y z
N THR A 1 -11.21 -4.44 5.80
CA THR A 1 -9.99 -5.21 5.48
C THR A 1 -9.35 -5.83 6.71
N TYR A 2 -9.31 -5.16 7.85
CA TYR A 2 -8.77 -5.72 9.10
C TYR A 2 -9.51 -6.97 9.59
N THR A 3 -10.82 -7.08 9.35
CA THR A 3 -11.61 -8.23 9.78
C THR A 3 -11.25 -9.54 9.09
N THR A 4 -10.61 -9.52 7.91
CA THR A 4 -10.25 -10.73 7.17
C THR A 4 -9.00 -11.38 7.76
N LEU A 5 -7.98 -10.60 8.10
CA LEU A 5 -6.75 -11.09 8.74
C LEU A 5 -7.06 -11.68 10.13
N PHE A 6 -7.87 -11.03 10.94
CA PHE A 6 -8.31 -11.54 12.26
C PHE A 6 -8.99 -12.91 12.18
N ARG A 7 -9.68 -13.23 11.08
CA ARG A 7 -10.39 -14.49 10.90
C ARG A 7 -9.52 -15.56 10.26
N SER A 8 -8.63 -15.14 9.36
CA SER A 8 -7.85 -16.09 8.53
C SER A 8 -6.61 -16.61 9.23
N VAL A 9 -5.96 -15.80 10.08
CA VAL A 9 -4.73 -16.16 10.81
C VAL A 9 -4.85 -15.76 12.28
N PRO A 10 -5.59 -16.53 13.10
CA PRO A 10 -5.88 -16.16 14.51
C PRO A 10 -4.63 -16.01 15.39
N ALA A 11 -3.53 -16.71 15.08
CA ALA A 11 -2.27 -16.62 15.81
C ALA A 11 -1.70 -15.21 15.87
N LEU A 12 -1.95 -14.37 14.84
CA LEU A 12 -1.54 -12.97 14.83
C LEU A 12 -2.09 -12.17 16.01
N ASN A 13 -3.35 -12.42 16.38
CA ASN A 13 -3.97 -11.73 17.51
C ASN A 13 -3.36 -12.17 18.86
N GLN A 14 -2.85 -13.39 18.93
CA GLN A 14 -2.19 -13.87 20.13
C GLN A 14 -0.78 -13.27 20.30
N LEU A 15 -0.12 -12.85 19.23
CA LEU A 15 1.14 -12.09 19.29
C LEU A 15 0.92 -10.65 19.76
N MET A 16 -0.27 -10.10 19.57
CA MET A 16 -0.55 -8.69 19.88
C MET A 16 -0.37 -8.35 21.36
N LEU A 17 -0.80 -9.21 22.28
CA LEU A 17 -0.65 -8.95 23.72
C LEU A 17 0.82 -8.93 24.19
N PRO A 18 1.67 -9.93 23.82
CA PRO A 18 3.09 -9.85 24.04
C PRO A 18 3.73 -8.57 23.50
N PHE A 19 3.39 -8.17 22.28
CA PHE A 19 3.97 -6.98 21.66
C PHE A 19 3.47 -5.68 22.29
N LEU A 20 2.22 -5.60 22.70
CA LEU A 20 1.67 -4.47 23.45
C LEU A 20 2.37 -4.28 24.79
N SER A 21 2.86 -5.35 25.43
CA SER A 21 3.63 -5.25 26.67
C SER A 21 5.03 -4.61 26.50
N LEU A 22 5.47 -4.48 25.25
CA LEU A 22 6.79 -3.93 24.88
C LEU A 22 6.75 -2.47 24.41
N VAL A 23 5.57 -1.87 24.31
CA VAL A 23 5.39 -0.49 23.89
C VAL A 23 4.61 0.30 24.94
N THR A 24 4.87 1.60 25.01
CA THR A 24 4.14 2.49 25.91
C THR A 24 3.07 3.27 25.16
N GLU A 25 2.03 3.71 25.86
CA GLU A 25 0.99 4.60 25.32
C GLU A 25 1.64 5.85 24.66
N SER A 26 2.62 6.46 25.33
CA SER A 26 3.31 7.64 24.82
C SER A 26 4.03 7.39 23.50
N GLU A 27 4.55 6.19 23.27
CA GLU A 27 5.18 5.81 22.00
C GLU A 27 4.14 5.68 20.90
N LEU A 28 3.00 5.06 21.19
CA LEU A 28 1.89 4.91 20.24
C LEU A 28 1.31 6.28 19.85
N LEU A 29 1.09 7.17 20.82
CA LEU A 29 0.58 8.53 20.58
C LEU A 29 1.56 9.42 19.79
N ARG A 30 2.87 9.16 19.87
CA ARG A 30 3.88 9.88 19.09
C ARG A 30 4.00 9.41 17.65
N ASN A 31 3.38 8.28 17.30
CA ASN A 31 3.42 7.80 15.91
C ASN A 31 2.73 8.81 14.98
N PRO A 32 3.45 9.40 14.00
CA PRO A 32 2.92 10.48 13.18
C PRO A 32 1.73 10.05 12.32
N THR A 33 1.67 8.77 11.95
CA THR A 33 0.55 8.24 11.13
C THR A 33 -0.72 8.10 11.96
N VAL A 34 -0.63 7.61 13.20
CA VAL A 34 -1.77 7.53 14.14
C VAL A 34 -2.34 8.92 14.38
N LYS A 35 -1.47 9.91 14.59
CA LYS A 35 -1.86 11.30 14.81
C LYS A 35 -2.56 11.90 13.59
N ALA A 36 -1.99 11.70 12.40
CA ALA A 36 -2.57 12.19 11.15
C ALA A 36 -3.93 11.55 10.86
N GLU A 37 -4.11 10.28 11.14
CA GLU A 37 -5.40 9.58 10.96
C GLU A 37 -6.44 10.03 12.00
N GLN A 38 -6.04 10.29 13.23
CA GLN A 38 -6.91 10.87 14.25
C GLN A 38 -7.41 12.26 13.82
N ASP A 39 -6.50 13.12 13.37
CA ASP A 39 -6.83 14.47 12.91
C ASP A 39 -7.75 14.43 11.68
N ALA A 40 -7.50 13.51 10.76
CA ALA A 40 -8.30 13.36 9.54
C ALA A 40 -9.70 12.76 9.81
N SER A 41 -9.84 11.90 10.80
CA SER A 41 -11.12 11.25 11.10
C SER A 41 -12.09 12.15 11.85
N GLY A 42 -11.60 13.12 12.62
CA GLY A 42 -12.39 13.97 13.51
C GLY A 42 -13.10 13.22 14.66
N HIS A 43 -12.79 11.93 14.85
CA HIS A 43 -13.38 11.09 15.88
C HIS A 43 -12.45 10.90 17.07
N ALA A 44 -13.02 10.45 18.20
CA ALA A 44 -12.21 10.09 19.36
C ALA A 44 -11.24 8.95 19.03
N LEU A 45 -10.03 9.02 19.58
CA LEU A 45 -9.03 7.98 19.44
C LEU A 45 -9.52 6.68 20.06
N THR A 46 -9.82 5.69 19.24
CA THR A 46 -10.22 4.36 19.71
C THR A 46 -9.01 3.51 20.06
N GLY A 47 -9.18 2.49 20.91
CA GLY A 47 -8.11 1.53 21.20
C GLY A 47 -7.56 0.86 19.93
N LEU A 48 -8.43 0.58 18.96
CA LEU A 48 -8.01 0.00 17.68
C LEU A 48 -7.12 0.99 16.88
N LEU A 49 -7.53 2.26 16.80
CA LEU A 49 -6.75 3.28 16.10
C LEU A 49 -5.41 3.54 16.78
N LEU A 50 -5.35 3.49 18.11
CA LEU A 50 -4.11 3.64 18.87
C LEU A 50 -3.16 2.45 18.66
N THR A 51 -3.69 1.23 18.59
CA THR A 51 -2.88 0.01 18.67
C THR A 51 -2.66 -0.69 17.33
N TYR A 52 -3.28 -0.22 16.22
CA TYR A 52 -3.07 -0.86 14.91
C TYR A 52 -1.59 -0.94 14.46
N PRO A 53 -0.68 -0.02 14.83
CA PRO A 53 0.73 -0.17 14.48
C PRO A 53 1.38 -1.39 15.12
N VAL A 54 0.92 -1.80 16.32
CA VAL A 54 1.37 -3.05 16.96
C VAL A 54 0.78 -4.26 16.24
N HIS A 55 -0.46 -4.17 15.77
CA HIS A 55 -1.03 -5.21 14.93
C HIS A 55 -0.28 -5.35 13.61
N GLN A 56 0.14 -4.24 12.99
CA GLN A 56 0.98 -4.27 11.79
C GLN A 56 2.36 -4.91 12.09
N ALA A 57 2.91 -4.70 13.28
CA ALA A 57 4.11 -5.42 13.71
C ALA A 57 3.86 -6.95 13.80
N CYS A 58 2.68 -7.38 14.23
CA CYS A 58 2.32 -8.79 14.19
C CYS A 58 2.29 -9.34 12.75
N ASP A 59 1.74 -8.57 11.79
CA ASP A 59 1.70 -8.96 10.37
C ASP A 59 3.09 -9.13 9.75
N ILE A 60 4.07 -8.39 10.22
CA ILE A 60 5.46 -8.46 9.74
C ILE A 60 6.24 -9.57 10.46
N LEU A 61 6.12 -9.64 11.78
CA LEU A 61 6.95 -10.50 12.60
C LEU A 61 6.47 -11.96 12.65
N PHE A 62 5.18 -12.24 12.40
CA PHE A 62 4.70 -13.63 12.39
C PHE A 62 5.40 -14.49 11.32
N CYS A 63 5.72 -13.89 10.18
CA CYS A 63 6.46 -14.57 9.10
C CYS A 63 7.97 -14.28 9.15
N LYS A 64 8.46 -13.65 10.22
CA LYS A 64 9.87 -13.24 10.38
C LYS A 64 10.39 -12.44 9.21
N GLY A 65 9.56 -11.50 8.72
CA GLY A 65 9.90 -10.61 7.61
C GLY A 65 11.13 -9.76 7.94
N ASN A 66 12.15 -9.81 7.11
CA ASN A 66 13.38 -9.03 7.26
C ASN A 66 13.41 -7.82 6.32
N ILE A 67 12.71 -7.87 5.19
CA ILE A 67 12.57 -6.77 4.23
C ILE A 67 11.09 -6.55 3.95
N VAL A 68 10.63 -5.30 4.10
CA VAL A 68 9.23 -4.93 3.88
C VAL A 68 9.15 -3.82 2.84
N PRO A 69 8.65 -4.10 1.62
CA PRO A 69 8.41 -3.06 0.62
C PRO A 69 7.32 -2.10 1.11
N VAL A 70 7.68 -0.82 1.26
CA VAL A 70 6.77 0.19 1.85
C VAL A 70 6.93 1.55 1.19
N GLY A 71 5.88 2.37 1.26
CA GLY A 71 5.97 3.81 1.02
C GLY A 71 6.64 4.55 2.20
N LYS A 72 7.11 5.77 1.96
CA LYS A 72 7.77 6.60 3.00
C LYS A 72 6.90 6.85 4.23
N ASP A 73 5.60 6.92 4.06
CA ASP A 73 4.60 7.11 5.12
C ASP A 73 4.52 5.91 6.09
N GLN A 74 4.99 4.73 5.68
CA GLN A 74 5.00 3.51 6.48
C GLN A 74 6.30 3.32 7.31
N LEU A 75 7.33 4.11 7.06
CA LEU A 75 8.60 3.98 7.80
C LEU A 75 8.45 4.09 9.33
N PRO A 76 7.59 4.95 9.89
CA PRO A 76 7.36 4.98 11.34
C PRO A 76 6.84 3.64 11.89
N HIS A 77 6.03 2.92 11.13
CA HIS A 77 5.52 1.61 11.54
C HIS A 77 6.60 0.53 11.47
N ILE A 78 7.48 0.59 10.45
CA ILE A 78 8.62 -0.32 10.35
C ILE A 78 9.58 -0.08 11.53
N GLU A 79 9.87 1.17 11.88
CA GLU A 79 10.73 1.48 13.04
C GLU A 79 10.11 1.00 14.36
N GLN A 80 8.80 1.16 14.53
CA GLN A 80 8.10 0.61 15.70
C GLN A 80 8.17 -0.92 15.74
N THR A 81 8.02 -1.59 14.59
CA THR A 81 8.18 -3.05 14.48
C THR A 81 9.59 -3.49 14.86
N ARG A 82 10.62 -2.77 14.42
CA ARG A 82 12.03 -3.03 14.81
C ARG A 82 12.23 -2.91 16.29
N GLN A 83 11.68 -1.86 16.92
CA GLN A 83 11.76 -1.65 18.37
C GLN A 83 11.09 -2.78 19.14
N ILE A 84 9.93 -3.24 18.68
CA ILE A 84 9.23 -4.40 19.27
C ILE A 84 10.10 -5.67 19.15
N ALA A 85 10.63 -5.96 17.97
CA ALA A 85 11.49 -7.12 17.73
C ALA A 85 12.73 -7.08 18.64
N ARG A 86 13.43 -5.93 18.70
CA ARG A 86 14.63 -5.74 19.56
C ARG A 86 14.30 -5.95 21.02
N ARG A 87 13.26 -5.29 21.55
CA ARG A 87 12.86 -5.40 22.96
C ARG A 87 12.41 -6.80 23.33
N PHE A 88 11.75 -7.49 22.40
CA PHE A 88 11.39 -8.90 22.59
C PHE A 88 12.66 -9.75 22.71
N ASN A 89 13.58 -9.62 21.76
CA ASN A 89 14.82 -10.36 21.74
C ASN A 89 15.71 -10.11 22.96
N GLU A 90 15.82 -8.86 23.40
CA GLU A 90 16.57 -8.47 24.60
C GLU A 90 15.99 -9.07 25.88
N ARG A 91 14.66 -9.20 25.95
CA ARG A 91 13.97 -9.66 27.16
C ARG A 91 13.80 -11.16 27.25
N TYR A 92 13.54 -11.82 26.11
CA TYR A 92 13.13 -13.21 26.08
C TYR A 92 14.04 -14.14 25.25
N GLY A 93 15.04 -13.59 24.58
CA GLY A 93 15.91 -14.32 23.67
C GLY A 93 15.59 -14.09 22.20
N HIS A 94 16.52 -14.42 21.34
CA HIS A 94 16.46 -14.09 19.91
C HIS A 94 15.42 -14.95 19.15
N VAL A 95 14.30 -14.32 18.76
CA VAL A 95 13.20 -14.95 17.99
C VAL A 95 12.98 -14.19 16.67
N PHE A 96 13.06 -12.88 16.67
CA PHE A 96 12.67 -12.04 15.54
C PHE A 96 13.85 -11.36 14.86
N PRO A 97 13.88 -11.31 13.52
CA PRO A 97 14.75 -10.37 12.82
C PRO A 97 14.27 -8.93 13.07
N GLU A 98 15.16 -7.97 12.94
CA GLU A 98 14.80 -6.56 12.87
C GLU A 98 14.49 -6.20 11.40
N PRO A 99 13.23 -5.92 11.03
CA PRO A 99 12.89 -5.68 9.64
C PRO A 99 13.41 -4.35 9.12
N GLU A 100 13.70 -4.30 7.82
CA GLU A 100 14.07 -3.07 7.10
C GLU A 100 13.01 -2.70 6.08
N GLY A 101 12.73 -1.39 5.96
CA GLY A 101 11.84 -0.87 4.92
C GLY A 101 12.56 -0.78 3.58
N LEU A 102 12.06 -1.47 2.56
CA LEU A 102 12.49 -1.29 1.18
C LEU A 102 11.63 -0.20 0.55
N LEU A 103 12.23 0.97 0.36
CA LEU A 103 11.62 2.05 -0.39
C LEU A 103 11.82 1.77 -1.88
N THR A 104 10.75 1.89 -2.65
CA THR A 104 10.86 1.97 -4.09
C THR A 104 11.21 3.40 -4.49
N ASP A 105 11.95 3.58 -5.57
CA ASP A 105 12.17 4.89 -6.21
C ASP A 105 10.87 5.46 -6.80
N ALA A 106 9.76 4.76 -6.60
CA ALA A 106 8.45 5.16 -7.08
C ALA A 106 8.09 6.54 -6.52
N VAL A 107 8.12 7.49 -7.41
CA VAL A 107 7.58 8.83 -7.20
C VAL A 107 6.14 8.70 -6.71
N LEU A 108 5.73 9.57 -5.80
CA LEU A 108 4.33 9.68 -5.40
C LEU A 108 3.49 9.88 -6.67
N ILE A 109 2.67 8.88 -7.04
CA ILE A 109 1.83 8.98 -8.22
C ILE A 109 0.71 9.96 -7.89
N PRO A 110 0.65 11.12 -8.57
CA PRO A 110 -0.43 12.07 -8.35
C PRO A 110 -1.75 11.53 -8.90
N GLY A 111 -2.84 11.97 -8.34
CA GLY A 111 -4.16 11.71 -8.90
C GLY A 111 -4.38 12.47 -10.23
N LEU A 112 -5.44 12.15 -10.93
CA LEU A 112 -5.80 12.75 -12.23
C LEU A 112 -6.03 14.29 -12.19
N ASP A 113 -6.07 14.85 -11.00
CA ASP A 113 -6.18 16.28 -10.72
C ASP A 113 -4.87 16.92 -10.25
N GLY A 114 -3.76 16.18 -10.30
CA GLY A 114 -2.44 16.63 -9.85
C GLY A 114 -2.24 16.63 -8.33
N ARG A 115 -3.29 16.36 -7.54
CA ARG A 115 -3.21 16.25 -6.08
C ARG A 115 -2.84 14.84 -5.66
N LYS A 116 -2.63 14.62 -4.36
CA LYS A 116 -2.43 13.26 -3.79
C LYS A 116 -3.56 12.33 -4.25
N MET A 117 -3.20 11.18 -4.83
CA MET A 117 -4.16 10.16 -5.24
C MET A 117 -4.92 9.63 -4.02
N SER A 118 -6.25 9.62 -4.08
CA SER A 118 -7.10 9.07 -3.02
C SER A 118 -8.42 8.54 -3.59
N LYS A 119 -8.89 7.41 -3.07
CA LYS A 119 -10.23 6.89 -3.40
C LYS A 119 -11.33 7.88 -3.02
N SER A 120 -11.17 8.60 -1.90
CA SER A 120 -12.15 9.58 -1.42
C SER A 120 -12.24 10.83 -2.29
N TYR A 121 -11.18 11.15 -3.04
CA TYR A 121 -11.18 12.28 -3.96
C TYR A 121 -11.69 11.92 -5.36
N GLY A 122 -11.89 10.65 -5.66
CA GLY A 122 -12.32 10.19 -6.98
C GLY A 122 -11.32 10.48 -8.11
N ASN A 123 -10.04 10.72 -7.76
CA ASN A 123 -8.96 11.08 -8.68
C ASN A 123 -8.03 9.91 -9.03
N ALA A 124 -8.43 8.69 -8.69
CA ALA A 124 -7.68 7.46 -8.98
C ALA A 124 -8.37 6.65 -10.09
N ILE A 125 -7.59 5.96 -10.91
CA ILE A 125 -8.07 4.95 -11.85
C ILE A 125 -8.07 3.60 -11.14
N SER A 126 -9.23 2.98 -10.98
CA SER A 126 -9.33 1.63 -10.43
C SER A 126 -8.78 0.61 -11.44
N LEU A 127 -8.00 -0.38 -10.95
CA LEU A 127 -7.56 -1.51 -11.79
C LEU A 127 -8.74 -2.33 -12.35
N ALA A 128 -9.91 -2.26 -11.68
CA ALA A 128 -11.13 -2.90 -12.12
C ALA A 128 -11.97 -2.06 -13.11
N ALA A 129 -11.57 -0.78 -13.36
CA ALA A 129 -12.29 0.08 -14.30
C ALA A 129 -12.19 -0.45 -15.72
N THR A 130 -13.30 -0.36 -16.48
CA THR A 130 -13.29 -0.70 -17.89
C THR A 130 -12.46 0.30 -18.71
N ALA A 131 -12.15 -0.06 -19.96
CA ALA A 131 -11.42 0.84 -20.87
C ALA A 131 -12.19 2.15 -21.10
N GLU A 132 -13.51 2.08 -21.17
CA GLU A 132 -14.39 3.24 -21.36
C GLU A 132 -14.47 4.11 -20.11
N GLU A 133 -14.55 3.51 -18.91
CA GLU A 133 -14.52 4.24 -17.64
C GLU A 133 -13.17 4.95 -17.46
N THR A 134 -12.07 4.28 -17.76
CA THR A 134 -10.72 4.86 -17.76
C THR A 134 -10.62 6.05 -18.70
N ALA A 135 -11.10 5.91 -19.94
CA ALA A 135 -11.12 7.00 -20.91
C ALA A 135 -11.95 8.21 -20.43
N LYS A 136 -13.11 7.95 -19.79
CA LYS A 136 -13.96 9.01 -19.23
C LYS A 136 -13.27 9.74 -18.07
N LEU A 137 -12.56 9.03 -17.21
CA LEU A 137 -11.82 9.62 -16.09
C LEU A 137 -10.66 10.49 -16.60
N ILE A 138 -9.86 9.99 -17.53
CA ILE A 138 -8.74 10.74 -18.13
C ILE A 138 -9.25 11.96 -18.90
N LYS A 139 -10.35 11.84 -19.62
CA LYS A 139 -10.98 12.96 -20.33
C LYS A 139 -11.36 14.10 -19.38
N LYS A 140 -11.82 13.80 -18.16
CA LYS A 140 -12.22 14.76 -17.14
C LYS A 140 -11.05 15.32 -16.31
N SER A 141 -9.83 14.74 -16.44
CA SER A 141 -8.67 15.22 -15.69
C SER A 141 -8.38 16.70 -15.96
N GLN A 142 -7.85 17.37 -14.95
CA GLN A 142 -7.51 18.79 -15.05
C GLN A 142 -6.22 18.96 -15.86
N THR A 143 -6.25 19.94 -16.75
CA THR A 143 -5.09 20.42 -17.51
C THR A 143 -5.18 21.95 -17.58
N ASP A 144 -4.05 22.59 -17.81
CA ASP A 144 -4.00 24.03 -18.02
C ASP A 144 -4.39 24.44 -19.45
N SER A 145 -4.31 25.73 -19.75
CA SER A 145 -4.66 26.31 -21.05
C SER A 145 -3.51 26.32 -22.06
N GLU A 146 -2.30 25.96 -21.65
CA GLU A 146 -1.15 25.96 -22.53
C GLU A 146 -1.20 24.80 -23.53
N ARG A 147 -1.05 25.13 -24.80
CA ARG A 147 -1.12 24.15 -25.87
C ARG A 147 0.12 23.27 -25.96
N PHE A 148 1.31 23.86 -25.76
CA PHE A 148 2.56 23.12 -25.82
C PHE A 148 2.73 22.27 -24.56
N ILE A 149 2.90 20.98 -24.71
CA ILE A 149 3.02 20.03 -23.59
C ILE A 149 4.46 20.02 -23.09
N THR A 150 4.63 20.29 -21.80
CA THR A 150 5.93 20.16 -21.09
C THR A 150 5.71 19.40 -19.78
N PHE A 151 6.75 18.72 -19.33
CA PHE A 151 6.78 18.11 -18.02
C PHE A 151 7.34 19.09 -16.99
N ASP A 152 6.48 19.63 -16.16
CA ASP A 152 6.80 20.60 -15.10
C ASP A 152 5.86 20.36 -13.90
N PRO A 153 6.24 19.48 -12.95
CA PRO A 153 5.39 19.13 -11.82
C PRO A 153 5.01 20.32 -10.92
N ASP A 154 5.87 21.33 -10.84
CA ASP A 154 5.69 22.48 -9.95
C ASP A 154 4.67 23.48 -10.51
N ASN A 155 4.75 23.78 -11.81
CA ASN A 155 3.91 24.78 -12.43
C ASN A 155 2.72 24.18 -13.20
N ARG A 156 2.84 22.93 -13.64
CA ARG A 156 1.84 22.21 -14.46
C ARG A 156 1.47 20.86 -13.86
N PRO A 157 1.02 20.78 -12.58
CA PRO A 157 0.83 19.51 -11.86
C PRO A 157 -0.15 18.56 -12.55
N GLY A 158 -1.25 19.07 -13.14
CA GLY A 158 -2.24 18.23 -13.82
C GLY A 158 -1.72 17.60 -15.11
N VAL A 159 -0.98 18.38 -15.93
CA VAL A 159 -0.35 17.87 -17.16
C VAL A 159 0.76 16.89 -16.81
N SER A 160 1.59 17.23 -15.84
CA SER A 160 2.69 16.37 -15.40
C SER A 160 2.19 15.06 -14.78
N ALA A 161 1.09 15.08 -14.03
CA ALA A 161 0.45 13.88 -13.50
C ALA A 161 0.02 12.90 -14.62
N LEU A 162 -0.52 13.41 -15.70
CA LEU A 162 -0.89 12.62 -16.86
C LEU A 162 0.34 12.03 -17.56
N ILE A 163 1.39 12.82 -17.73
CA ILE A 163 2.65 12.35 -18.33
C ILE A 163 3.29 11.27 -17.47
N THR A 164 3.39 11.47 -16.14
CA THR A 164 3.92 10.46 -15.21
C THR A 164 3.09 9.17 -15.28
N THR A 165 1.76 9.28 -15.37
CA THR A 165 0.90 8.10 -15.53
C THR A 165 1.22 7.32 -16.80
N ALA A 166 1.40 8.00 -17.93
CA ALA A 166 1.79 7.36 -19.18
C ALA A 166 3.21 6.78 -19.11
N SER A 167 4.16 7.51 -18.53
CA SER A 167 5.54 7.05 -18.30
C SER A 167 5.57 5.71 -17.55
N LEU A 168 4.84 5.61 -16.45
CA LEU A 168 4.74 4.38 -15.66
C LEU A 168 4.11 3.21 -16.42
N CYS A 169 3.14 3.49 -17.29
CA CYS A 169 2.49 2.44 -18.09
C CYS A 169 3.34 1.97 -19.28
N THR A 170 4.14 2.86 -19.85
CA THR A 170 4.92 2.58 -21.08
C THR A 170 6.40 2.28 -20.82
N GLY A 171 6.92 2.66 -19.63
CA GLY A 171 8.35 2.60 -19.30
C GLY A 171 9.17 3.68 -20.01
N ARG A 172 8.55 4.67 -20.66
CA ARG A 172 9.21 5.78 -21.36
C ARG A 172 9.44 6.97 -20.44
N GLY A 173 10.46 7.78 -20.72
CA GLY A 173 10.75 8.98 -19.94
C GLY A 173 9.68 10.07 -20.07
N GLU A 174 9.41 10.80 -18.99
CA GLU A 174 8.40 11.87 -18.97
C GLU A 174 8.72 12.98 -19.98
N GLN A 175 9.99 13.35 -20.08
CA GLN A 175 10.42 14.39 -21.04
C GLN A 175 10.22 13.93 -22.49
N GLU A 176 10.55 12.68 -22.80
CA GLU A 176 10.36 12.08 -24.11
C GLU A 176 8.89 12.10 -24.53
N ILE A 177 7.98 11.74 -23.62
CA ILE A 177 6.54 11.77 -23.87
C ILE A 177 6.06 13.21 -24.10
N ALA A 178 6.52 14.15 -23.28
CA ALA A 178 6.17 15.56 -23.41
C ALA A 178 6.61 16.14 -24.76
N GLU A 179 7.83 15.85 -25.20
CA GLU A 179 8.39 16.30 -26.49
C GLU A 179 7.64 15.70 -27.69
N GLU A 180 7.30 14.41 -27.63
CA GLU A 180 6.53 13.74 -28.69
C GLU A 180 5.14 14.38 -28.88
N ILE A 181 4.47 14.74 -27.78
CA ILE A 181 3.15 15.37 -27.86
C ILE A 181 3.27 16.84 -28.29
N GLY A 182 4.24 17.56 -27.74
CA GLY A 182 4.58 18.92 -28.12
C GLY A 182 3.38 19.85 -28.31
N ASN A 183 3.16 20.32 -29.53
CA ASN A 183 2.04 21.20 -29.91
C ASN A 183 0.68 20.49 -30.03
N GLY A 184 0.58 19.20 -29.76
CA GLY A 184 -0.67 18.45 -29.84
C GLY A 184 -1.73 18.85 -28.81
N GLY A 185 -1.27 19.47 -27.73
CA GLY A 185 -2.15 19.99 -26.67
C GLY A 185 -2.74 18.92 -25.78
N SER A 186 -3.56 19.38 -24.81
CA SER A 186 -4.18 18.52 -23.80
C SER A 186 -5.04 17.39 -24.37
N GLY A 187 -5.65 17.59 -25.54
CA GLY A 187 -6.45 16.57 -26.20
C GLY A 187 -5.62 15.37 -26.66
N GLN A 188 -4.47 15.63 -27.30
CA GLN A 188 -3.54 14.57 -27.74
C GLN A 188 -2.88 13.90 -26.53
N LEU A 189 -2.50 14.66 -25.51
CA LEU A 189 -1.98 14.11 -24.27
C LEU A 189 -2.99 13.12 -23.65
N LYS A 190 -4.24 13.52 -23.46
CA LYS A 190 -5.28 12.67 -22.86
C LYS A 190 -5.56 11.42 -23.70
N LYS A 191 -5.49 11.52 -25.02
CA LYS A 191 -5.61 10.38 -25.91
C LYS A 191 -4.46 9.40 -25.68
N TYR A 192 -3.22 9.89 -25.72
CA TYR A 192 -2.00 9.09 -25.50
C TYR A 192 -2.04 8.38 -24.14
N VAL A 193 -2.36 9.12 -23.06
CA VAL A 193 -2.48 8.54 -21.71
C VAL A 193 -3.58 7.47 -21.64
N THR A 194 -4.71 7.70 -22.30
CA THR A 194 -5.80 6.72 -22.34
C THR A 194 -5.37 5.42 -23.00
N GLU A 195 -4.70 5.50 -24.13
CA GLU A 195 -4.18 4.35 -24.87
C GLU A 195 -3.14 3.62 -24.00
N SER A 196 -2.13 4.33 -23.47
CA SER A 196 -1.08 3.76 -22.62
C SER A 196 -1.63 3.03 -21.39
N VAL A 197 -2.59 3.65 -20.68
CA VAL A 197 -3.19 3.04 -19.49
C VAL A 197 -4.07 1.83 -19.87
N ASN A 198 -4.82 1.91 -20.94
CA ASN A 198 -5.66 0.81 -21.36
C ASN A 198 -4.85 -0.39 -21.85
N ASP A 199 -3.78 -0.17 -22.60
CA ASP A 199 -2.87 -1.23 -23.04
C ASP A 199 -2.17 -1.89 -21.85
N PHE A 200 -1.70 -1.09 -20.88
CA PHE A 200 -1.09 -1.61 -19.65
C PHE A 200 -2.06 -2.45 -18.82
N LEU A 201 -3.33 -2.02 -18.71
CA LEU A 201 -4.34 -2.70 -17.91
C LEU A 201 -5.06 -3.84 -18.63
N ALA A 202 -4.94 -3.94 -19.96
CA ALA A 202 -5.64 -4.97 -20.75
C ALA A 202 -5.38 -6.39 -20.21
N PRO A 203 -4.14 -6.87 -20.04
CA PRO A 203 -3.88 -8.23 -19.56
C PRO A 203 -4.38 -8.44 -18.13
N ILE A 204 -4.35 -7.41 -17.29
CA ILE A 204 -4.86 -7.47 -15.91
C ILE A 204 -6.38 -7.63 -15.93
N ARG A 205 -7.07 -6.90 -16.79
CA ARG A 205 -8.54 -6.98 -16.95
C ARG A 205 -8.98 -8.34 -17.51
N GLU A 206 -8.29 -8.85 -18.51
CA GLU A 206 -8.53 -10.17 -19.08
C GLU A 206 -8.39 -11.26 -18.00
N ARG A 207 -7.29 -11.24 -17.26
CA ARG A 207 -7.08 -12.19 -16.17
C ARG A 207 -8.11 -12.05 -15.05
N ARG A 208 -8.55 -10.84 -14.77
CA ARG A 208 -9.63 -10.62 -13.80
C ARG A 208 -10.95 -11.24 -14.27
N VAL A 209 -11.32 -11.06 -15.54
CA VAL A 209 -12.55 -11.65 -16.09
C VAL A 209 -12.50 -13.17 -16.03
N GLU A 210 -11.38 -13.77 -16.42
CA GLU A 210 -11.15 -15.21 -16.32
C GLU A 210 -11.35 -15.71 -14.88
N LEU A 211 -10.67 -15.08 -13.91
CA LEU A 211 -10.76 -15.46 -12.50
C LEU A 211 -12.15 -15.24 -11.91
N MET A 212 -12.88 -14.21 -12.35
CA MET A 212 -14.27 -14.00 -11.94
C MET A 212 -15.21 -15.08 -12.45
N GLY A 213 -14.85 -15.75 -13.55
CA GLY A 213 -15.57 -16.93 -14.07
C GLY A 213 -15.31 -18.22 -13.28
N ASP A 214 -14.23 -18.26 -12.48
CA ASP A 214 -13.85 -19.43 -11.67
C ASP A 214 -13.64 -19.03 -10.19
N MET A 215 -14.72 -18.72 -9.52
CA MET A 215 -14.69 -18.32 -8.11
C MET A 215 -14.29 -19.46 -7.17
N ASP A 216 -14.41 -20.70 -7.58
CA ASP A 216 -14.00 -21.82 -6.75
C ASP A 216 -12.45 -21.95 -6.74
N TYR A 217 -11.81 -21.76 -7.87
CA TYR A 217 -10.34 -21.59 -7.93
C TYR A 217 -9.86 -20.45 -7.06
N VAL A 218 -10.50 -19.28 -7.12
CA VAL A 218 -10.13 -18.13 -6.27
C VAL A 218 -10.26 -18.46 -4.79
N LYS A 219 -11.33 -19.14 -4.39
CA LYS A 219 -11.53 -19.59 -2.99
C LYS A 219 -10.46 -20.60 -2.56
N ASP A 220 -10.09 -21.53 -3.44
CA ASP A 220 -9.09 -22.54 -3.14
C ASP A 220 -7.69 -21.92 -2.98
N VAL A 221 -7.33 -20.95 -3.81
CA VAL A 221 -6.10 -20.16 -3.64
C VAL A 221 -6.09 -19.45 -2.27
N LEU A 222 -7.21 -18.83 -1.87
CA LEU A 222 -7.33 -18.18 -0.57
C LEU A 222 -7.25 -19.18 0.60
N ARG A 223 -7.88 -20.35 0.48
CA ARG A 223 -7.82 -21.42 1.50
C ARG A 223 -6.41 -21.94 1.68
N GLU A 224 -5.72 -22.20 0.58
CA GLU A 224 -4.33 -22.66 0.61
C GLU A 224 -3.39 -21.59 1.18
N GLY A 225 -3.56 -20.34 0.78
CA GLY A 225 -2.82 -19.21 1.36
C GLY A 225 -3.03 -19.09 2.87
N ASN A 226 -4.29 -19.20 3.33
CA ASN A 226 -4.62 -19.19 4.74
C ASN A 226 -4.01 -20.37 5.50
N ARG A 227 -4.03 -21.58 4.93
CA ARG A 227 -3.41 -22.74 5.53
C ARG A 227 -1.91 -22.51 5.79
N ARG A 228 -1.17 -22.08 4.76
CA ARG A 228 0.27 -21.80 4.87
C ARG A 228 0.56 -20.67 5.87
N ALA A 229 -0.21 -19.59 5.84
CA ALA A 229 -0.02 -18.49 6.76
C ALA A 229 -0.27 -18.91 8.22
N ASN A 230 -1.28 -19.77 8.47
CA ASN A 230 -1.55 -20.30 9.79
C ASN A 230 -0.43 -21.25 10.28
N GLU A 231 0.15 -22.07 9.42
CA GLU A 231 1.28 -22.92 9.78
C GLU A 231 2.48 -22.08 10.26
N ILE A 232 2.86 -21.06 9.47
CA ILE A 232 3.97 -20.16 9.81
C ILE A 232 3.66 -19.39 11.10
N ALA A 233 2.44 -18.84 11.22
CA ALA A 233 2.05 -18.04 12.37
C ALA A 233 1.99 -18.86 13.67
N ASN A 234 1.49 -20.10 13.60
CA ASN A 234 1.45 -21.00 14.75
C ASN A 234 2.86 -21.40 15.19
N GLN A 235 3.74 -21.72 14.25
CA GLN A 235 5.15 -22.00 14.57
C GLN A 235 5.80 -20.83 15.27
N THR A 236 5.65 -19.61 14.75
CA THR A 236 6.21 -18.40 15.39
C THR A 236 5.58 -18.15 16.76
N LEU A 237 4.30 -18.41 16.92
CA LEU A 237 3.62 -18.27 18.20
C LEU A 237 4.14 -19.26 19.24
N GLU A 238 4.45 -20.51 18.85
CA GLU A 238 5.09 -21.50 19.73
C GLU A 238 6.47 -21.03 20.17
N GLU A 239 7.32 -20.58 19.25
CA GLU A 239 8.65 -20.03 19.58
C GLU A 239 8.55 -18.84 20.55
N VAL A 240 7.55 -17.96 20.37
CA VAL A 240 7.29 -16.85 21.29
C VAL A 240 6.91 -17.36 22.68
N ARG A 241 6.02 -18.33 22.76
CA ARG A 241 5.59 -18.94 24.03
C ARG A 241 6.74 -19.63 24.76
N GLU A 242 7.56 -20.38 24.04
CA GLU A 242 8.75 -21.04 24.59
C GLU A 242 9.73 -20.00 25.15
N ALA A 243 10.06 -18.96 24.36
CA ALA A 243 10.94 -17.88 24.78
C ALA A 243 10.43 -17.14 26.04
N MET A 244 9.11 -16.99 26.16
CA MET A 244 8.47 -16.37 27.33
C MET A 244 8.24 -17.31 28.52
N GLY A 245 8.61 -18.61 28.41
CA GLY A 245 8.37 -19.61 29.45
C GLY A 245 6.88 -19.94 29.65
N MET A 246 6.07 -19.82 28.60
CA MET A 246 4.61 -20.07 28.63
C MET A 246 4.21 -21.47 28.14
N VAL A 247 5.16 -22.38 27.96
CA VAL A 247 4.94 -23.77 27.59
C VAL A 247 5.00 -24.63 28.83
N TYR A 248 3.97 -25.47 29.03
CA TYR A 248 3.85 -26.39 30.17
C TYR A 248 3.99 -27.83 29.68
#